data_befae85e862b1efa9a618af9b70c769f
#
_entry.id   befae85e862b1efa9a618af9b70c769f
#
_cell.length_a   1.000
_cell.length_b   1.000
_cell.length_c   1.000
_cell.angle_alpha   90.00
_cell.angle_beta   90.00
_cell.angle_gamma   90.00
#
_symmetry.space_group_name_H-M   'P 1'
#
loop_
_entity.id
_entity.type
_entity.pdbx_description
1 polymer ?
#
loop_
_entity_poly.entity_id
_entity_poly.type
_entity_poly.pdbx_seq_one_letter_code
_entity_poly.pdbx_strand_id
1 'polypeptide(L)'
;MKKFLMITLALALIAGLFAGCGAPQTAEPPAAPSGEPAATESATAEEPEQPAAAQGELSLFTWEAMFPQEVLDGFTAETGITINYNNFDYDETMLAKLEAAQGGDYDLVIADDYIIETVIAEGLAQKLDTSKITNIGNVNPVYQGQFYDANDEYTVPYGAGVQTIVYDPSLVSLDIKGYADLFDPSLKDSVGTIANYRVINGLALKVLGESYNTEDVATIEAAGAKLLELAPNIRVIKDDNLQDDLLSGEISAAVMYTSQVTSAKLANPDLKVVYPSEGIGFGIMANFIPSKAPNPEAAYAFIDYILRPEISAQCFEWLGYYSTNQAADGLISDEYKDFLTLPADFAGGGEMIQTVGAEAEEAHTKVWTAFKAAAGQE
;
A
#
# COMPACT_ATOMS: atom_id res chain seq x y z
N MET A 1 -10.14 -10.95 -47.38
CA MET A 1 -11.53 -11.12 -47.90
C MET A 1 -12.49 -10.91 -46.75
N LYS A 2 -13.09 -9.71 -46.71
CA LYS A 2 -14.53 -9.39 -46.56
C LYS A 2 -15.24 -10.14 -45.41
N LYS A 3 -15.84 -9.48 -44.38
CA LYS A 3 -16.95 -8.52 -44.48
C LYS A 3 -17.04 -7.61 -43.25
N PHE A 4 -17.19 -6.32 -43.51
CA PHE A 4 -17.82 -5.27 -42.69
C PHE A 4 -19.30 -5.59 -42.41
N LEU A 5 -19.81 -5.23 -41.26
CA LEU A 5 -21.22 -4.83 -41.13
C LEU A 5 -21.34 -3.67 -40.13
N MET A 6 -21.57 -2.49 -40.71
CA MET A 6 -22.13 -1.29 -40.03
C MET A 6 -23.63 -1.52 -39.79
N ILE A 7 -24.15 -1.04 -38.65
CA ILE A 7 -25.55 -0.66 -38.51
C ILE A 7 -25.61 0.71 -37.89
N THR A 8 -26.17 1.65 -38.65
CA THR A 8 -26.42 3.06 -38.35
C THR A 8 -27.82 3.29 -37.77
N LEU A 9 -27.91 4.21 -36.81
CA LEU A 9 -28.84 5.33 -36.68
C LEU A 9 -30.35 5.10 -36.63
N ALA A 10 -31.04 5.56 -35.59
CA ALA A 10 -32.30 6.30 -35.70
C ALA A 10 -32.53 7.23 -34.47
N LEU A 11 -32.50 8.52 -34.76
CA LEU A 11 -33.07 9.62 -33.91
C LEU A 11 -34.59 9.55 -33.95
N ALA A 12 -35.27 9.88 -32.84
CA ALA A 12 -36.61 10.46 -32.86
C ALA A 12 -36.81 11.46 -31.71
N LEU A 13 -36.86 12.72 -32.09
CA LEU A 13 -37.37 13.84 -31.30
C LEU A 13 -38.90 13.71 -31.17
N ILE A 14 -39.45 13.99 -29.95
CA ILE A 14 -40.80 14.52 -29.83
C ILE A 14 -40.79 15.63 -28.76
N ALA A 15 -41.08 16.86 -29.22
CA ALA A 15 -41.38 18.04 -28.42
C ALA A 15 -42.90 18.07 -28.15
N GLY A 16 -43.30 18.50 -26.98
CA GLY A 16 -44.72 18.76 -26.63
C GLY A 16 -44.84 19.74 -25.48
N LEU A 17 -45.06 21.00 -25.86
CA LEU A 17 -45.52 22.10 -24.98
C LEU A 17 -46.95 21.84 -24.49
N PHE A 18 -47.25 22.24 -23.24
CA PHE A 18 -48.50 23.00 -22.95
C PHE A 18 -48.35 23.74 -21.60
N ALA A 19 -48.69 25.02 -21.66
CA ALA A 19 -48.80 25.98 -20.58
C ALA A 19 -50.18 25.91 -19.89
N GLY A 20 -50.28 26.36 -18.64
CA GLY A 20 -51.54 26.56 -17.97
C GLY A 20 -51.39 27.26 -16.61
N CYS A 21 -51.72 28.53 -16.57
CA CYS A 21 -51.82 29.44 -15.42
C CYS A 21 -52.90 29.08 -14.41
N GLY A 22 -52.75 29.57 -13.14
CA GLY A 22 -53.88 29.80 -12.25
C GLY A 22 -53.51 29.88 -10.76
N ALA A 23 -53.28 31.11 -10.23
CA ALA A 23 -53.54 31.43 -8.82
C ALA A 23 -54.93 32.07 -8.70
N PRO A 24 -55.62 32.06 -7.53
CA PRO A 24 -55.44 33.12 -6.55
C PRO A 24 -55.65 32.79 -5.06
N GLN A 25 -54.95 33.45 -4.20
CA GLN A 25 -55.18 34.29 -3.04
C GLN A 25 -56.38 34.07 -2.08
N THR A 26 -56.02 34.32 -0.77
CA THR A 26 -56.71 34.89 0.41
C THR A 26 -57.31 33.88 1.38
N ALA A 27 -57.01 33.94 2.71
CA ALA A 27 -57.21 34.97 3.69
C ALA A 27 -56.69 34.55 5.09
N GLU A 28 -56.14 35.49 5.84
CA GLU A 28 -55.96 35.55 7.31
C GLU A 28 -57.11 36.40 7.91
N PRO A 29 -57.24 36.58 9.23
CA PRO A 29 -56.97 35.87 10.50
C PRO A 29 -58.25 35.65 11.35
N PRO A 30 -58.29 35.44 12.68
CA PRO A 30 -57.84 36.32 13.76
C PRO A 30 -57.30 35.67 15.04
N ALA A 31 -56.69 36.54 15.88
CA ALA A 31 -55.93 36.32 17.08
C ALA A 31 -56.73 36.03 18.38
N ALA A 32 -56.00 35.30 19.27
CA ALA A 32 -55.87 35.34 20.74
C ALA A 32 -57.13 35.24 21.67
N PRO A 33 -57.03 34.71 22.92
CA PRO A 33 -56.15 35.31 23.94
C PRO A 33 -55.45 34.33 24.94
N SER A 34 -54.46 34.93 25.60
CA SER A 34 -53.66 34.62 26.77
C SER A 34 -54.20 33.75 27.88
N GLY A 35 -53.31 32.94 28.44
CA GLY A 35 -53.45 32.29 29.73
C GLY A 35 -52.17 31.65 30.16
N GLU A 36 -51.34 32.33 30.95
CA GLU A 36 -50.28 31.77 31.77
C GLU A 36 -50.93 31.19 33.06
N PRO A 37 -50.43 30.04 33.61
CA PRO A 37 -49.45 30.14 34.67
C PRO A 37 -48.47 28.97 34.83
N ALA A 38 -47.34 29.33 35.43
CA ALA A 38 -46.51 28.60 36.39
C ALA A 38 -45.55 27.51 35.95
N ALA A 39 -44.29 27.84 36.15
CA ALA A 39 -43.09 27.03 36.12
C ALA A 39 -43.17 25.72 36.90
N THR A 40 -42.69 24.67 36.29
CA THR A 40 -42.08 23.55 37.01
C THR A 40 -40.74 23.26 36.33
N GLU A 41 -39.64 23.58 37.01
CA GLU A 41 -38.29 23.19 36.66
C GLU A 41 -38.23 21.65 36.61
N SER A 42 -38.07 21.12 35.39
CA SER A 42 -37.63 19.73 35.23
C SER A 42 -36.21 19.80 34.71
N ALA A 43 -35.27 19.41 35.55
CA ALA A 43 -33.86 19.24 35.19
C ALA A 43 -33.78 18.24 33.99
N THR A 44 -33.53 18.78 32.82
CA THR A 44 -33.13 18.01 31.69
C THR A 44 -31.68 17.57 31.91
N ALA A 45 -31.47 16.28 32.09
CA ALA A 45 -30.13 15.69 32.00
C ALA A 45 -29.60 16.03 30.59
N GLU A 46 -28.49 16.71 30.51
CA GLU A 46 -27.73 16.88 29.28
C GLU A 46 -27.27 15.47 28.85
N GLU A 47 -27.90 14.98 27.80
CA GLU A 47 -27.38 13.90 26.99
C GLU A 47 -26.04 14.39 26.42
N PRO A 48 -24.94 13.60 26.49
CA PRO A 48 -23.65 14.06 25.95
C PRO A 48 -23.85 14.38 24.47
N GLU A 49 -23.56 15.61 24.08
CA GLU A 49 -23.50 16.04 22.69
C GLU A 49 -22.56 15.09 21.95
N GLN A 50 -23.14 14.24 21.12
CA GLN A 50 -22.44 13.49 20.11
C GLN A 50 -21.75 14.52 19.19
N PRO A 51 -20.44 14.44 18.94
CA PRO A 51 -19.78 15.37 18.01
C PRO A 51 -20.57 15.41 16.71
N ALA A 52 -20.86 16.61 16.23
CA ALA A 52 -21.54 16.80 14.95
C ALA A 52 -20.77 16.00 13.90
N ALA A 53 -21.43 15.03 13.26
CA ALA A 53 -20.84 14.23 12.20
C ALA A 53 -20.24 15.18 11.16
N ALA A 54 -18.95 15.05 10.90
CA ALA A 54 -18.28 15.80 9.83
C ALA A 54 -19.00 15.43 8.52
N GLN A 55 -19.71 16.38 7.94
CA GLN A 55 -20.35 16.18 6.64
C GLN A 55 -19.32 16.56 5.57
N GLY A 56 -19.04 15.66 4.65
CA GLY A 56 -18.08 15.93 3.60
C GLY A 56 -17.79 14.70 2.74
N GLU A 57 -16.87 14.91 1.83
CA GLU A 57 -16.30 13.85 0.98
C GLU A 57 -14.79 13.78 1.24
N LEU A 58 -14.26 12.58 1.28
CA LEU A 58 -12.83 12.28 1.26
C LEU A 58 -12.44 11.86 -0.16
N SER A 59 -11.65 12.67 -0.85
CA SER A 59 -11.01 12.27 -2.10
C SER A 59 -9.74 11.48 -1.80
N LEU A 60 -9.86 10.15 -1.76
CA LEU A 60 -8.77 9.20 -1.53
C LEU A 60 -8.12 8.85 -2.87
N PHE A 61 -6.79 8.92 -2.95
CA PHE A 61 -6.01 8.63 -4.15
C PHE A 61 -4.90 7.61 -3.85
N THR A 62 -5.05 6.40 -4.38
CA THR A 62 -4.15 5.28 -4.13
C THR A 62 -4.34 4.20 -5.20
N TRP A 63 -3.65 3.06 -5.10
CA TRP A 63 -3.88 1.91 -5.96
C TRP A 63 -5.27 1.31 -5.77
N GLU A 64 -5.69 0.48 -6.70
CA GLU A 64 -6.95 -0.26 -6.59
C GLU A 64 -6.89 -1.25 -5.41
N ALA A 65 -8.03 -1.49 -4.76
CA ALA A 65 -8.22 -2.49 -3.72
C ALA A 65 -7.31 -2.38 -2.47
N MET A 66 -6.87 -1.17 -2.11
CA MET A 66 -6.04 -0.95 -0.91
C MET A 66 -6.79 -1.19 0.41
N PHE A 67 -8.10 -1.21 0.39
CA PHE A 67 -8.95 -1.42 1.56
C PHE A 67 -10.08 -2.42 1.28
N PRO A 68 -10.47 -3.25 2.26
CA PRO A 68 -11.70 -4.02 2.15
C PRO A 68 -12.91 -3.08 2.17
N GLN A 69 -13.96 -3.43 1.42
CA GLN A 69 -15.15 -2.58 1.29
C GLN A 69 -15.80 -2.30 2.65
N GLU A 70 -15.79 -3.29 3.54
CA GLU A 70 -16.36 -3.18 4.89
C GLU A 70 -15.69 -2.07 5.73
N VAL A 71 -14.39 -1.83 5.52
CA VAL A 71 -13.64 -0.74 6.19
C VAL A 71 -14.09 0.62 5.65
N LEU A 72 -14.24 0.75 4.32
CA LEU A 72 -14.69 1.98 3.69
C LEU A 72 -16.14 2.32 4.08
N ASP A 73 -17.03 1.32 4.07
CA ASP A 73 -18.42 1.46 4.48
C ASP A 73 -18.54 1.79 5.97
N GLY A 74 -17.73 1.15 6.81
CA GLY A 74 -17.65 1.39 8.25
C GLY A 74 -17.26 2.84 8.57
N PHE A 75 -16.24 3.36 7.90
CA PHE A 75 -15.83 4.76 8.03
C PHE A 75 -16.99 5.72 7.67
N THR A 76 -17.61 5.48 6.52
CA THR A 76 -18.74 6.32 6.06
C THR A 76 -19.92 6.24 7.03
N ALA A 77 -20.25 5.05 7.53
CA ALA A 77 -21.35 4.85 8.47
C ALA A 77 -21.11 5.55 9.82
N GLU A 78 -19.86 5.56 10.30
CA GLU A 78 -19.49 6.17 11.58
C GLU A 78 -19.38 7.70 11.49
N THR A 79 -18.76 8.20 10.42
CA THR A 79 -18.41 9.63 10.31
C THR A 79 -19.40 10.46 9.49
N GLY A 80 -20.17 9.82 8.62
CA GLY A 80 -20.98 10.52 7.62
C GLY A 80 -20.17 11.07 6.43
N ILE A 81 -18.84 10.85 6.40
CA ILE A 81 -17.97 11.26 5.30
C ILE A 81 -18.03 10.18 4.21
N THR A 82 -18.38 10.57 3.00
CA THR A 82 -18.35 9.67 1.83
C THR A 82 -16.95 9.60 1.26
N ILE A 83 -16.56 8.44 0.72
CA ILE A 83 -15.23 8.24 0.11
C ILE A 83 -15.37 8.27 -1.42
N ASN A 84 -14.68 9.24 -2.06
CA ASN A 84 -14.44 9.27 -3.49
C ASN A 84 -13.08 8.59 -3.75
N TYR A 85 -13.12 7.32 -4.15
CA TYR A 85 -11.93 6.49 -4.34
C TYR A 85 -11.39 6.68 -5.76
N ASN A 86 -10.18 7.23 -5.88
CA ASN A 86 -9.49 7.47 -7.14
C ASN A 86 -8.25 6.58 -7.23
N ASN A 87 -7.98 6.03 -8.42
CA ASN A 87 -6.87 5.09 -8.61
C ASN A 87 -5.76 5.65 -9.49
N PHE A 88 -4.57 5.15 -9.24
CA PHE A 88 -3.43 5.19 -10.15
C PHE A 88 -2.80 3.79 -10.25
N ASP A 89 -2.08 3.54 -11.34
CA ASP A 89 -1.37 2.27 -11.55
C ASP A 89 0.09 2.38 -11.14
N TYR A 90 0.69 3.57 -11.30
CA TYR A 90 2.11 3.84 -11.03
C TYR A 90 2.27 5.14 -10.26
N ASP A 91 3.20 5.17 -9.30
CA ASP A 91 3.51 6.34 -8.47
C ASP A 91 3.90 7.57 -9.28
N GLU A 92 4.61 7.39 -10.40
CA GLU A 92 4.95 8.48 -11.31
C GLU A 92 3.71 9.12 -11.95
N THR A 93 2.68 8.34 -12.20
CA THR A 93 1.38 8.86 -12.68
C THR A 93 0.66 9.64 -11.57
N MET A 94 0.74 9.16 -10.34
CA MET A 94 0.23 9.87 -9.15
C MET A 94 0.95 11.21 -8.99
N LEU A 95 2.29 11.21 -8.99
CA LEU A 95 3.11 12.43 -8.87
C LEU A 95 2.74 13.44 -9.95
N ALA A 96 2.70 13.04 -11.22
CA ALA A 96 2.35 13.94 -12.32
C ALA A 96 0.95 14.58 -12.17
N LYS A 97 -0.02 13.84 -11.60
CA LYS A 97 -1.36 14.41 -11.31
C LYS A 97 -1.31 15.41 -10.15
N LEU A 98 -0.54 15.11 -9.08
CA LEU A 98 -0.36 16.04 -7.96
C LEU A 98 0.35 17.31 -8.40
N GLU A 99 1.38 17.24 -9.25
CA GLU A 99 2.08 18.39 -9.83
C GLU A 99 1.11 19.24 -10.65
N ALA A 100 0.32 18.62 -11.54
CA ALA A 100 -0.67 19.32 -12.37
C ALA A 100 -1.74 20.03 -11.51
N ALA A 101 -2.16 19.42 -10.42
CA ALA A 101 -3.09 19.96 -9.44
C ALA A 101 -2.40 20.89 -8.42
N GLN A 102 -1.08 21.01 -8.46
CA GLN A 102 -0.29 21.79 -7.49
C GLN A 102 -0.55 21.38 -6.03
N GLY A 103 -0.71 20.07 -5.77
CA GLY A 103 -1.04 19.52 -4.46
C GLY A 103 -2.51 19.71 -4.05
N GLY A 104 -3.41 19.92 -5.00
CA GLY A 104 -4.87 19.95 -4.81
C GLY A 104 -5.54 18.69 -5.36
N ASP A 105 -6.86 18.75 -5.53
CA ASP A 105 -7.78 17.75 -6.09
C ASP A 105 -7.98 16.48 -5.25
N TYR A 106 -7.04 16.14 -4.37
CA TYR A 106 -7.11 14.97 -3.48
C TYR A 106 -6.93 15.39 -2.03
N ASP A 107 -7.55 14.64 -1.11
CA ASP A 107 -7.45 14.91 0.32
C ASP A 107 -6.44 14.01 1.02
N LEU A 108 -6.34 12.76 0.58
CA LEU A 108 -5.42 11.77 1.11
C LEU A 108 -4.81 10.96 -0.02
N VAL A 109 -3.51 10.76 0.02
CA VAL A 109 -2.77 9.90 -0.90
C VAL A 109 -2.03 8.83 -0.11
N ILE A 110 -2.01 7.61 -0.66
CA ILE A 110 -1.13 6.54 -0.18
C ILE A 110 -0.23 6.16 -1.36
N ALA A 111 1.07 6.19 -1.15
CA ALA A 111 2.09 5.94 -2.17
C ALA A 111 3.33 5.29 -1.56
N ASP A 112 4.25 4.82 -2.38
CA ASP A 112 5.51 4.23 -1.95
C ASP A 112 6.51 5.28 -1.48
N ASP A 113 7.39 4.88 -0.59
CA ASP A 113 8.40 5.71 0.08
C ASP A 113 9.29 6.50 -0.87
N TYR A 114 9.79 5.88 -1.94
CA TYR A 114 10.69 6.52 -2.89
C TYR A 114 10.07 7.73 -3.61
N ILE A 115 8.77 7.67 -3.92
CA ILE A 115 8.08 8.78 -4.57
C ILE A 115 7.67 9.86 -3.58
N ILE A 116 7.36 9.47 -2.33
CA ILE A 116 7.02 10.40 -1.25
C ILE A 116 8.18 11.35 -0.95
N GLU A 117 9.42 10.88 -1.03
CA GLU A 117 10.61 11.76 -0.92
C GLU A 117 10.52 12.94 -1.90
N THR A 118 10.19 12.66 -3.17
CA THR A 118 10.00 13.69 -4.20
C THR A 118 8.80 14.60 -3.89
N VAL A 119 7.67 14.02 -3.50
CA VAL A 119 6.45 14.77 -3.12
C VAL A 119 6.75 15.78 -2.02
N ILE A 120 7.52 15.40 -0.99
CA ILE A 120 7.91 16.27 0.11
C ILE A 120 8.90 17.35 -0.38
N ALA A 121 9.92 16.98 -1.16
CA ALA A 121 10.91 17.89 -1.68
C ALA A 121 10.31 18.97 -2.57
N GLU A 122 9.26 18.67 -3.32
CA GLU A 122 8.54 19.60 -4.19
C GLU A 122 7.45 20.41 -3.44
N GLY A 123 7.23 20.15 -2.16
CA GLY A 123 6.24 20.86 -1.34
C GLY A 123 4.80 20.51 -1.71
N LEU A 124 4.56 19.31 -2.24
CA LEU A 124 3.25 18.80 -2.61
C LEU A 124 2.51 18.14 -1.45
N ALA A 125 3.20 17.80 -0.34
CA ALA A 125 2.61 17.37 0.92
C ALA A 125 2.60 18.48 1.95
N GLN A 126 1.60 18.53 2.83
CA GLN A 126 1.59 19.40 4.00
C GLN A 126 2.13 18.68 5.24
N LYS A 127 2.70 19.46 6.19
CA LYS A 127 3.07 18.90 7.49
C LYS A 127 1.81 18.46 8.25
N LEU A 128 1.91 17.31 8.87
CA LEU A 128 0.82 16.73 9.65
C LEU A 128 0.69 17.42 11.02
N ASP A 129 -0.54 17.68 11.41
CA ASP A 129 -0.90 17.96 12.79
C ASP A 129 -1.23 16.63 13.50
N THR A 130 -0.21 16.00 14.07
CA THR A 130 -0.35 14.69 14.73
C THR A 130 -1.28 14.72 15.94
N SER A 131 -1.63 15.91 16.47
CA SER A 131 -2.62 16.03 17.55
C SER A 131 -4.04 15.66 17.11
N LYS A 132 -4.29 15.62 15.79
CA LYS A 132 -5.55 15.18 15.18
C LYS A 132 -5.62 13.66 14.93
N ILE A 133 -4.52 12.96 15.13
CA ILE A 133 -4.42 11.51 14.91
C ILE A 133 -4.24 10.84 16.27
N THR A 134 -5.34 10.50 16.94
CA THR A 134 -5.34 9.98 18.32
C THR A 134 -4.62 8.63 18.39
N ASN A 135 -4.70 7.84 17.31
CA ASN A 135 -4.14 6.50 17.21
C ASN A 135 -2.70 6.47 16.65
N ILE A 136 -2.04 7.64 16.49
CA ILE A 136 -0.67 7.70 15.93
C ILE A 136 0.35 6.87 16.71
N GLY A 137 0.17 6.75 18.03
CA GLY A 137 1.02 5.92 18.91
C GLY A 137 0.94 4.41 18.65
N ASN A 138 0.01 3.96 17.81
CA ASN A 138 -0.10 2.56 17.40
C ASN A 138 0.89 2.19 16.28
N VAL A 139 1.47 3.17 15.57
CA VAL A 139 2.47 2.92 14.54
C VAL A 139 3.72 2.31 15.16
N ASN A 140 4.19 1.21 14.57
CA ASN A 140 5.40 0.53 15.03
C ASN A 140 6.62 1.42 14.78
N PRO A 141 7.43 1.71 15.81
CA PRO A 141 8.60 2.59 15.68
C PRO A 141 9.63 2.14 14.63
N VAL A 142 9.66 0.86 14.25
CA VAL A 142 10.57 0.36 13.20
C VAL A 142 10.31 1.00 11.84
N TYR A 143 9.10 1.49 11.60
CA TYR A 143 8.70 2.14 10.36
C TYR A 143 8.74 3.67 10.40
N GLN A 144 9.07 4.25 11.55
CA GLN A 144 9.17 5.69 11.75
C GLN A 144 10.59 6.22 11.50
N GLY A 145 10.72 7.52 11.28
CA GLY A 145 12.02 8.19 11.11
C GLY A 145 12.81 7.73 9.88
N GLN A 146 12.13 7.30 8.84
CA GLN A 146 12.77 6.78 7.63
C GLN A 146 13.31 7.90 6.73
N PHE A 147 14.19 7.56 5.80
CA PHE A 147 14.94 8.53 4.99
C PHE A 147 14.06 9.56 4.27
N TYR A 148 12.88 9.16 3.81
CA TYR A 148 11.95 10.02 3.07
C TYR A 148 11.22 11.04 3.96
N ASP A 149 11.10 10.75 5.26
CA ASP A 149 10.48 11.63 6.26
C ASP A 149 11.13 11.43 7.64
N ALA A 150 12.37 11.85 7.79
CA ALA A 150 13.23 11.54 8.94
C ALA A 150 12.71 12.04 10.30
N ASN A 151 11.72 12.91 10.32
CA ASN A 151 11.12 13.46 11.52
C ASN A 151 9.64 13.08 11.68
N ASP A 152 9.09 12.23 10.82
CA ASP A 152 7.67 11.86 10.78
C ASP A 152 6.73 13.07 10.72
N GLU A 153 7.13 14.10 9.93
CA GLU A 153 6.40 15.36 9.86
C GLU A 153 5.31 15.37 8.77
N TYR A 154 5.41 14.50 7.76
CA TYR A 154 4.55 14.55 6.57
C TYR A 154 3.73 13.29 6.36
N THR A 155 4.14 12.17 6.95
CA THR A 155 3.61 10.86 6.59
C THR A 155 3.18 10.03 7.78
N VAL A 156 2.29 9.07 7.51
CA VAL A 156 1.92 8.01 8.44
C VAL A 156 2.08 6.68 7.72
N PRO A 157 3.01 5.80 8.15
CA PRO A 157 3.17 4.47 7.57
C PRO A 157 1.85 3.69 7.53
N TYR A 158 1.58 3.00 6.40
CA TYR A 158 0.36 2.22 6.22
C TYR A 158 0.66 0.73 6.10
N GLY A 159 1.51 0.32 5.18
CA GLY A 159 1.89 -1.06 4.97
C GLY A 159 3.37 -1.19 4.63
N ALA A 160 4.00 -2.30 5.00
CA ALA A 160 5.40 -2.55 4.65
C ALA A 160 5.52 -3.79 3.77
N GLY A 161 6.19 -3.62 2.63
CA GLY A 161 6.56 -4.69 1.71
C GLY A 161 7.93 -5.25 2.05
N VAL A 162 7.99 -6.55 2.31
CA VAL A 162 9.24 -7.27 2.60
C VAL A 162 9.39 -8.39 1.59
N GLN A 163 10.55 -8.49 0.97
CA GLN A 163 10.84 -9.59 0.04
C GLN A 163 11.53 -10.71 0.79
N THR A 164 10.87 -11.86 0.84
CA THR A 164 11.36 -13.04 1.55
C THR A 164 11.54 -14.23 0.61
N ILE A 165 12.24 -15.25 1.10
CA ILE A 165 12.34 -16.53 0.40
C ILE A 165 11.19 -17.41 0.86
N VAL A 166 10.51 -18.06 -0.08
CA VAL A 166 9.53 -19.11 0.20
C VAL A 166 9.93 -20.38 -0.54
N TYR A 167 9.84 -21.54 0.11
CA TYR A 167 10.14 -22.81 -0.54
C TYR A 167 9.21 -23.93 -0.07
N ASP A 168 9.06 -24.94 -0.91
CA ASP A 168 8.34 -26.17 -0.59
C ASP A 168 9.29 -27.20 0.00
N PRO A 169 9.17 -27.54 1.31
CA PRO A 169 10.06 -28.51 1.96
C PRO A 169 9.85 -29.95 1.47
N SER A 170 8.79 -30.22 0.72
CA SER A 170 8.59 -31.52 0.08
C SER A 170 9.42 -31.69 -1.20
N LEU A 171 9.79 -30.57 -1.84
CA LEU A 171 10.58 -30.52 -3.08
C LEU A 171 12.05 -30.17 -2.82
N VAL A 172 12.32 -29.40 -1.77
CA VAL A 172 13.66 -28.92 -1.40
C VAL A 172 14.12 -29.60 -0.11
N SER A 173 15.19 -30.39 -0.19
CA SER A 173 15.79 -31.03 0.98
C SER A 173 16.79 -30.13 1.71
N LEU A 174 17.22 -29.03 1.11
CA LEU A 174 18.09 -28.02 1.69
C LEU A 174 17.32 -27.22 2.75
N ASP A 175 17.94 -27.01 3.92
CA ASP A 175 17.41 -26.12 4.96
C ASP A 175 17.84 -24.69 4.62
N ILE A 176 17.03 -23.99 3.79
CA ILE A 176 17.32 -22.64 3.33
C ILE A 176 17.21 -21.68 4.52
N LYS A 177 18.25 -20.86 4.74
CA LYS A 177 18.34 -19.85 5.81
C LYS A 177 18.61 -18.44 5.31
N GLY A 178 19.03 -18.32 4.05
CA GLY A 178 19.36 -17.04 3.47
C GLY A 178 19.51 -17.06 1.96
N TYR A 179 19.86 -15.94 1.43
CA TYR A 179 20.03 -15.76 -0.02
C TYR A 179 21.17 -16.61 -0.58
N ALA A 180 22.25 -16.82 0.22
CA ALA A 180 23.37 -17.64 -0.20
C ALA A 180 22.97 -19.08 -0.53
N ASP A 181 21.95 -19.62 0.14
CA ASP A 181 21.48 -20.98 -0.09
C ASP A 181 20.79 -21.14 -1.46
N LEU A 182 20.27 -20.05 -2.05
CA LEU A 182 19.65 -20.09 -3.38
C LEU A 182 20.66 -20.40 -4.50
N PHE A 183 21.95 -20.27 -4.23
CA PHE A 183 23.03 -20.59 -5.18
C PHE A 183 23.41 -22.07 -5.18
N ASP A 184 22.80 -22.90 -4.30
CA ASP A 184 23.09 -24.31 -4.26
C ASP A 184 22.69 -25.02 -5.57
N PRO A 185 23.59 -25.82 -6.19
CA PRO A 185 23.29 -26.48 -7.46
C PRO A 185 22.12 -27.48 -7.41
N SER A 186 21.67 -27.89 -6.23
CA SER A 186 20.48 -28.75 -6.07
C SER A 186 19.18 -28.02 -6.47
N LEU A 187 19.20 -26.69 -6.50
CA LEU A 187 18.09 -25.83 -6.93
C LEU A 187 18.11 -25.49 -8.42
N LYS A 188 18.92 -26.22 -9.22
CA LYS A 188 19.03 -25.94 -10.65
C LYS A 188 17.66 -25.93 -11.35
N ASP A 189 17.40 -24.84 -12.11
CA ASP A 189 16.17 -24.66 -12.91
C ASP A 189 14.88 -24.84 -12.10
N SER A 190 14.87 -24.35 -10.83
CA SER A 190 13.73 -24.51 -9.93
C SER A 190 13.48 -23.31 -9.01
N VAL A 191 14.20 -22.20 -9.20
CA VAL A 191 14.03 -20.98 -8.43
C VAL A 191 13.26 -19.95 -9.23
N GLY A 192 12.25 -19.34 -8.61
CA GLY A 192 11.55 -18.18 -9.14
C GLY A 192 11.96 -16.88 -8.46
N THR A 193 11.93 -15.77 -9.19
CA THR A 193 12.14 -14.44 -8.59
C THR A 193 11.16 -13.42 -9.14
N ILE A 194 10.83 -12.43 -8.32
CA ILE A 194 10.16 -11.22 -8.81
C ILE A 194 11.08 -10.48 -9.79
N ALA A 195 10.48 -9.65 -10.68
CA ALA A 195 11.22 -8.90 -11.70
C ALA A 195 11.76 -7.56 -11.19
N ASN A 196 11.74 -7.32 -9.88
CA ASN A 196 12.30 -6.12 -9.27
C ASN A 196 13.83 -6.17 -9.21
N TYR A 197 14.49 -5.43 -10.10
CA TYR A 197 15.94 -5.46 -10.25
C TYR A 197 16.70 -4.98 -9.02
N ARG A 198 16.15 -3.98 -8.26
CA ARG A 198 16.81 -3.49 -7.05
C ARG A 198 16.81 -4.55 -5.94
N VAL A 199 15.69 -5.29 -5.80
CA VAL A 199 15.59 -6.40 -4.86
C VAL A 199 16.56 -7.53 -5.24
N ILE A 200 16.56 -7.95 -6.50
CA ILE A 200 17.34 -9.11 -6.93
C ILE A 200 18.85 -8.81 -7.00
N ASN A 201 19.25 -7.63 -7.47
CA ASN A 201 20.64 -7.18 -7.37
C ASN A 201 21.06 -7.04 -5.90
N GLY A 202 20.16 -6.51 -5.06
CA GLY A 202 20.37 -6.36 -3.63
C GLY A 202 20.55 -7.68 -2.89
N LEU A 203 19.87 -8.75 -3.34
CA LEU A 203 20.11 -10.10 -2.84
C LEU A 203 21.61 -10.48 -2.95
N ALA A 204 22.22 -10.23 -4.11
CA ALA A 204 23.65 -10.54 -4.29
C ALA A 204 24.54 -9.59 -3.48
N LEU A 205 24.17 -8.32 -3.33
CA LEU A 205 24.87 -7.38 -2.44
C LEU A 205 24.84 -7.90 -1.00
N LYS A 206 23.71 -8.35 -0.50
CA LYS A 206 23.58 -8.91 0.85
C LYS A 206 24.43 -10.16 1.04
N VAL A 207 24.50 -11.05 0.06
CA VAL A 207 25.39 -12.22 0.09
C VAL A 207 26.88 -11.82 0.21
N LEU A 208 27.25 -10.66 -0.33
CA LEU A 208 28.59 -10.09 -0.19
C LEU A 208 28.78 -9.26 1.09
N GLY A 209 27.74 -9.06 1.90
CA GLY A 209 27.77 -8.26 3.12
C GLY A 209 27.65 -6.76 2.87
N GLU A 210 27.16 -6.36 1.70
CA GLU A 210 27.05 -4.98 1.27
C GLU A 210 25.62 -4.41 1.45
N SER A 211 25.49 -3.10 1.38
CA SER A 211 24.18 -2.40 1.46
C SER A 211 23.41 -2.52 0.15
N TYR A 212 22.04 -2.63 0.22
CA TYR A 212 21.15 -2.45 -0.92
C TYR A 212 21.37 -1.09 -1.61
N ASN A 213 21.81 -0.09 -0.86
CA ASN A 213 21.88 1.30 -1.25
C ASN A 213 23.33 1.75 -1.56
N THR A 214 24.25 0.80 -1.78
CA THR A 214 25.60 1.16 -2.20
C THR A 214 25.59 1.91 -3.53
N GLU A 215 26.34 3.01 -3.61
CA GLU A 215 26.57 3.77 -4.84
C GLU A 215 27.92 3.44 -5.49
N ASP A 216 28.71 2.57 -4.87
CA ASP A 216 29.99 2.14 -5.44
C ASP A 216 29.79 1.18 -6.62
N VAL A 217 30.02 1.68 -7.82
CA VAL A 217 29.83 0.94 -9.08
C VAL A 217 30.64 -0.36 -9.08
N ALA A 218 31.84 -0.38 -8.51
CA ALA A 218 32.66 -1.59 -8.49
C ALA A 218 32.04 -2.68 -7.60
N THR A 219 31.45 -2.29 -6.47
CA THR A 219 30.70 -3.18 -5.57
C THR A 219 29.45 -3.72 -6.26
N ILE A 220 28.70 -2.86 -6.99
CA ILE A 220 27.50 -3.28 -7.76
C ILE A 220 27.90 -4.28 -8.86
N GLU A 221 28.98 -4.03 -9.59
CA GLU A 221 29.50 -4.96 -10.61
C GLU A 221 29.97 -6.30 -10.01
N ALA A 222 30.59 -6.28 -8.84
CA ALA A 222 30.98 -7.50 -8.12
C ALA A 222 29.74 -8.30 -7.69
N ALA A 223 28.69 -7.64 -7.19
CA ALA A 223 27.41 -8.28 -6.90
C ALA A 223 26.76 -8.84 -8.16
N GLY A 224 26.89 -8.14 -9.30
CA GLY A 224 26.46 -8.65 -10.60
C GLY A 224 27.16 -9.94 -11.01
N ALA A 225 28.48 -10.01 -10.84
CA ALA A 225 29.24 -11.22 -11.09
C ALA A 225 28.78 -12.38 -10.17
N LYS A 226 28.48 -12.08 -8.90
CA LYS A 226 27.89 -13.04 -7.96
C LYS A 226 26.51 -13.49 -8.40
N LEU A 227 25.66 -12.57 -8.83
CA LEU A 227 24.30 -12.86 -9.28
C LEU A 227 24.26 -13.80 -10.49
N LEU A 228 25.25 -13.72 -11.39
CA LEU A 228 25.37 -14.63 -12.54
C LEU A 228 25.55 -16.10 -12.10
N GLU A 229 26.11 -16.37 -10.91
CA GLU A 229 26.19 -17.74 -10.37
C GLU A 229 24.82 -18.32 -10.00
N LEU A 230 23.81 -17.46 -9.75
CA LEU A 230 22.43 -17.87 -9.48
C LEU A 230 21.68 -18.22 -10.77
N ALA A 231 22.07 -17.66 -11.92
CA ALA A 231 21.34 -17.80 -13.17
C ALA A 231 20.99 -19.24 -13.57
N PRO A 232 21.85 -20.27 -13.38
CA PRO A 232 21.50 -21.67 -13.67
C PRO A 232 20.37 -22.26 -12.83
N ASN A 233 20.08 -21.65 -11.67
CA ASN A 233 19.02 -22.08 -10.76
C ASN A 233 17.67 -21.42 -11.09
N ILE A 234 17.69 -20.32 -11.86
CA ILE A 234 16.48 -19.57 -12.20
C ILE A 234 15.66 -20.30 -13.24
N ARG A 235 14.39 -20.53 -12.91
CA ARG A 235 13.36 -21.08 -13.77
C ARG A 235 12.50 -19.97 -14.39
N VAL A 236 12.11 -18.98 -13.57
CA VAL A 236 11.21 -17.89 -13.99
C VAL A 236 11.53 -16.58 -13.26
N ILE A 237 11.40 -15.49 -13.98
CA ILE A 237 11.44 -14.11 -13.47
C ILE A 237 10.15 -13.43 -13.88
N LYS A 238 9.28 -13.07 -12.92
CA LYS A 238 8.02 -12.36 -13.19
C LYS A 238 7.48 -11.68 -11.93
N ASP A 239 6.74 -10.59 -12.09
CA ASP A 239 6.12 -9.90 -10.95
C ASP A 239 4.76 -10.47 -10.60
N ASP A 240 4.00 -10.96 -11.59
CA ASP A 240 2.64 -11.43 -11.37
C ASP A 240 2.57 -12.93 -11.10
N ASN A 241 1.77 -13.31 -10.10
CA ASN A 241 1.37 -14.70 -9.84
C ASN A 241 2.54 -15.71 -9.67
N LEU A 242 3.67 -15.27 -9.12
CA LEU A 242 4.82 -16.15 -8.87
C LEU A 242 4.47 -17.24 -7.84
N GLN A 243 3.53 -16.97 -6.91
CA GLN A 243 3.01 -17.94 -5.96
C GLN A 243 2.35 -19.14 -6.64
N ASP A 244 1.74 -18.96 -7.83
CA ASP A 244 1.08 -20.05 -8.55
C ASP A 244 2.09 -21.06 -9.09
N ASP A 245 3.27 -20.59 -9.52
CA ASP A 245 4.35 -21.48 -9.97
C ASP A 245 4.92 -22.30 -8.81
N LEU A 246 5.01 -21.71 -7.61
CA LEU A 246 5.42 -22.43 -6.40
C LEU A 246 4.36 -23.46 -5.99
N LEU A 247 3.09 -23.08 -5.95
CA LEU A 247 1.98 -23.95 -5.59
C LEU A 247 1.77 -25.11 -6.56
N SER A 248 2.05 -24.89 -7.85
CA SER A 248 1.98 -25.95 -8.87
C SER A 248 3.20 -26.87 -8.88
N GLY A 249 4.29 -26.49 -8.21
CA GLY A 249 5.56 -27.20 -8.23
C GLY A 249 6.40 -26.96 -9.49
N GLU A 250 6.06 -25.95 -10.31
CA GLU A 250 6.89 -25.52 -11.44
C GLU A 250 8.22 -24.93 -10.95
N ILE A 251 8.21 -24.30 -9.78
CA ILE A 251 9.38 -23.91 -9.02
C ILE A 251 9.32 -24.51 -7.62
N SER A 252 10.47 -24.70 -6.97
CA SER A 252 10.56 -25.26 -5.63
C SER A 252 10.91 -24.23 -4.55
N ALA A 253 11.49 -23.11 -4.95
CA ALA A 253 11.81 -21.97 -4.09
C ALA A 253 11.63 -20.66 -4.85
N ALA A 254 11.32 -19.57 -4.16
CA ALA A 254 11.15 -18.26 -4.77
C ALA A 254 11.54 -17.12 -3.84
N VAL A 255 11.95 -15.99 -4.42
CA VAL A 255 11.98 -14.68 -3.77
C VAL A 255 10.73 -13.92 -4.21
N MET A 256 9.86 -13.60 -3.27
CA MET A 256 8.51 -13.08 -3.56
C MET A 256 8.18 -11.84 -2.73
N TYR A 257 7.24 -11.03 -3.25
CA TYR A 257 6.61 -9.95 -2.49
C TYR A 257 5.73 -10.51 -1.35
N THR A 258 5.55 -9.71 -0.30
CA THR A 258 4.76 -10.10 0.89
C THR A 258 3.35 -10.59 0.54
N SER A 259 2.64 -9.93 -0.38
CA SER A 259 1.29 -10.34 -0.81
C SER A 259 1.27 -11.71 -1.49
N GLN A 260 2.31 -12.04 -2.28
CA GLN A 260 2.46 -13.35 -2.90
C GLN A 260 2.80 -14.43 -1.87
N VAL A 261 3.64 -14.09 -0.88
CA VAL A 261 3.94 -14.96 0.27
C VAL A 261 2.67 -15.29 1.02
N THR A 262 1.86 -14.29 1.32
CA THR A 262 0.56 -14.44 1.98
C THR A 262 -0.35 -15.38 1.20
N SER A 263 -0.53 -15.13 -0.10
CA SER A 263 -1.36 -15.97 -0.97
C SER A 263 -0.86 -17.43 -1.02
N ALA A 264 0.46 -17.62 -1.13
CA ALA A 264 1.07 -18.96 -1.14
C ALA A 264 0.83 -19.71 0.17
N LYS A 265 1.04 -19.03 1.30
CA LYS A 265 0.89 -19.62 2.65
C LYS A 265 -0.57 -19.97 2.97
N LEU A 266 -1.52 -19.14 2.58
CA LEU A 266 -2.94 -19.43 2.72
C LEU A 266 -3.37 -20.66 1.91
N ALA A 267 -2.80 -20.84 0.71
CA ALA A 267 -3.10 -21.99 -0.14
C ALA A 267 -2.35 -23.26 0.30
N ASN A 268 -1.14 -23.13 0.82
CA ASN A 268 -0.32 -24.24 1.32
C ASN A 268 0.44 -23.86 2.59
N PRO A 269 -0.14 -24.15 3.78
CA PRO A 269 0.49 -23.83 5.08
C PRO A 269 1.83 -24.50 5.32
N ASP A 270 2.15 -25.61 4.62
CA ASP A 270 3.39 -26.35 4.78
C ASP A 270 4.62 -25.67 4.17
N LEU A 271 4.41 -24.67 3.30
CA LEU A 271 5.48 -23.86 2.74
C LEU A 271 6.30 -23.18 3.84
N LYS A 272 7.60 -23.08 3.62
CA LYS A 272 8.53 -22.41 4.54
C LYS A 272 8.79 -20.99 4.06
N VAL A 273 8.58 -20.02 4.96
CA VAL A 273 8.98 -18.61 4.77
C VAL A 273 10.31 -18.41 5.48
N VAL A 274 11.27 -17.81 4.79
CA VAL A 274 12.63 -17.57 5.32
C VAL A 274 12.93 -16.08 5.25
N TYR A 275 13.24 -15.51 6.38
CA TYR A 275 13.83 -14.18 6.50
C TYR A 275 15.35 -14.35 6.36
N PRO A 276 15.96 -13.88 5.24
CA PRO A 276 17.35 -14.13 4.96
C PRO A 276 18.30 -13.67 6.06
N SER A 277 19.22 -14.54 6.46
CA SER A 277 20.21 -14.25 7.51
C SER A 277 21.17 -13.11 7.16
N GLU A 278 21.33 -12.80 5.89
CA GLU A 278 22.15 -11.71 5.35
C GLU A 278 21.48 -10.35 5.50
N GLY A 279 20.21 -10.32 5.89
CA GLY A 279 19.38 -9.15 5.98
C GLY A 279 18.44 -8.98 4.79
N ILE A 280 17.38 -8.20 4.97
CA ILE A 280 16.31 -8.01 4.00
C ILE A 280 16.19 -6.56 3.56
N GLY A 281 15.78 -6.37 2.30
CA GLY A 281 15.26 -5.09 1.83
C GLY A 281 13.78 -4.96 2.14
N PHE A 282 13.33 -3.75 2.43
CA PHE A 282 11.90 -3.45 2.58
C PHE A 282 11.55 -2.09 1.98
N GLY A 283 10.27 -1.87 1.72
CA GLY A 283 9.67 -0.60 1.34
C GLY A 283 8.43 -0.33 2.18
N ILE A 284 8.00 0.92 2.24
CA ILE A 284 6.85 1.36 3.02
C ILE A 284 5.89 2.11 2.10
N MET A 285 4.62 1.71 2.14
CA MET A 285 3.53 2.54 1.67
C MET A 285 3.10 3.45 2.81
N ALA A 286 3.00 4.76 2.57
CA ALA A 286 2.61 5.71 3.60
C ALA A 286 1.51 6.65 3.13
N ASN A 287 0.69 7.07 4.10
CA ASN A 287 -0.32 8.09 3.94
C ASN A 287 0.33 9.48 3.99
N PHE A 288 -0.07 10.38 3.11
CA PHE A 288 0.22 11.81 3.25
C PHE A 288 -0.96 12.66 2.80
N ILE A 289 -1.04 13.88 3.33
CA ILE A 289 -2.06 14.84 2.99
C ILE A 289 -1.47 15.85 1.99
N PRO A 290 -2.00 15.98 0.76
CA PRO A 290 -1.52 16.95 -0.21
C PRO A 290 -1.54 18.38 0.32
N SER A 291 -0.59 19.22 -0.14
CA SER A 291 -0.37 20.58 0.40
C SER A 291 -1.56 21.52 0.25
N LYS A 292 -2.46 21.27 -0.70
CA LYS A 292 -3.71 22.02 -0.94
C LYS A 292 -4.92 21.10 -0.94
N ALA A 293 -4.92 20.08 -0.10
CA ALA A 293 -6.06 19.20 0.06
C ALA A 293 -7.35 20.00 0.31
N PRO A 294 -8.42 19.75 -0.44
CA PRO A 294 -9.68 20.45 -0.26
C PRO A 294 -10.33 20.20 1.11
N ASN A 295 -10.21 18.98 1.64
CA ASN A 295 -10.81 18.58 2.91
C ASN A 295 -9.82 17.79 3.79
N PRO A 296 -8.76 18.45 4.33
CA PRO A 296 -7.74 17.76 5.12
C PRO A 296 -8.30 17.15 6.43
N GLU A 297 -9.41 17.69 6.96
CA GLU A 297 -10.05 17.13 8.16
C GLU A 297 -10.62 15.72 7.90
N ALA A 298 -11.16 15.46 6.71
CA ALA A 298 -11.60 14.13 6.32
C ALA A 298 -10.42 13.16 6.20
N ALA A 299 -9.27 13.64 5.70
CA ALA A 299 -8.04 12.85 5.64
C ALA A 299 -7.52 12.47 7.03
N TYR A 300 -7.48 13.42 7.98
CA TYR A 300 -7.11 13.13 9.37
C TYR A 300 -8.05 12.11 10.00
N ALA A 301 -9.36 12.27 9.80
CA ALA A 301 -10.35 11.34 10.33
C ALA A 301 -10.16 9.91 9.77
N PHE A 302 -9.83 9.79 8.47
CA PHE A 302 -9.59 8.48 7.87
C PHE A 302 -8.29 7.86 8.33
N ILE A 303 -7.19 8.62 8.41
CA ILE A 303 -5.91 8.15 8.97
C ILE A 303 -6.11 7.64 10.40
N ASP A 304 -6.78 8.41 11.25
CA ASP A 304 -7.05 8.01 12.64
C ASP A 304 -7.92 6.75 12.71
N TYR A 305 -8.91 6.63 11.82
CA TYR A 305 -9.79 5.46 11.73
C TYR A 305 -9.04 4.19 11.34
N ILE A 306 -8.21 4.22 10.30
CA ILE A 306 -7.45 3.05 9.84
C ILE A 306 -6.31 2.66 10.79
N LEU A 307 -5.89 3.55 11.69
CA LEU A 307 -4.92 3.26 12.75
C LEU A 307 -5.54 2.62 13.99
N ARG A 308 -6.86 2.43 14.06
CA ARG A 308 -7.47 1.61 15.11
C ARG A 308 -7.02 0.17 14.94
N PRO A 309 -6.61 -0.52 16.02
CA PRO A 309 -6.03 -1.86 15.92
C PRO A 309 -6.90 -2.85 15.15
N GLU A 310 -8.21 -2.88 15.42
CA GLU A 310 -9.16 -3.77 14.76
C GLU A 310 -9.39 -3.47 13.28
N ILE A 311 -9.29 -2.19 12.88
CA ILE A 311 -9.41 -1.77 11.48
C ILE A 311 -8.10 -2.07 10.74
N SER A 312 -6.97 -1.74 11.37
CA SER A 312 -5.64 -2.08 10.83
C SER A 312 -5.50 -3.58 10.56
N ALA A 313 -5.90 -4.44 11.49
CA ALA A 313 -5.83 -5.88 11.31
C ALA A 313 -6.62 -6.33 10.06
N GLN A 314 -7.84 -5.81 9.87
CA GLN A 314 -8.64 -6.12 8.68
C GLN A 314 -7.96 -5.65 7.38
N CYS A 315 -7.38 -4.43 7.38
CA CYS A 315 -6.66 -3.91 6.23
C CYS A 315 -5.46 -4.77 5.87
N PHE A 316 -4.67 -5.20 6.87
CA PHE A 316 -3.47 -6.00 6.63
C PHE A 316 -3.78 -7.42 6.18
N GLU A 317 -4.80 -8.06 6.74
CA GLU A 317 -5.27 -9.36 6.27
C GLU A 317 -5.78 -9.29 4.83
N TRP A 318 -6.45 -8.18 4.45
CA TRP A 318 -6.91 -7.94 3.09
C TRP A 318 -5.75 -7.75 2.11
N LEU A 319 -4.80 -6.88 2.45
CA LEU A 319 -3.65 -6.56 1.58
C LEU A 319 -2.62 -7.68 1.53
N GLY A 320 -2.48 -8.45 2.61
CA GLY A 320 -1.41 -9.41 2.74
C GLY A 320 -0.01 -8.79 2.88
N TYR A 321 0.08 -7.56 3.43
CA TYR A 321 1.33 -6.86 3.72
C TYR A 321 1.62 -6.87 5.21
N TYR A 322 2.87 -6.57 5.60
CA TYR A 322 3.24 -6.45 7.02
C TYR A 322 2.54 -5.26 7.67
N SER A 323 2.06 -5.50 8.89
CA SER A 323 1.41 -4.48 9.69
C SER A 323 2.41 -3.41 10.13
N THR A 324 2.11 -2.16 9.81
CA THR A 324 2.82 -1.01 10.36
C THR A 324 2.24 -0.57 11.71
N ASN A 325 1.16 -1.20 12.17
CA ASN A 325 0.46 -0.90 13.42
C ASN A 325 0.73 -2.01 14.45
N GLN A 326 1.66 -1.79 15.38
CA GLN A 326 2.02 -2.78 16.41
C GLN A 326 0.85 -3.17 17.34
N ALA A 327 -0.15 -2.29 17.50
CA ALA A 327 -1.31 -2.61 18.33
C ALA A 327 -2.27 -3.60 17.62
N ALA A 328 -2.18 -3.73 16.30
CA ALA A 328 -2.95 -4.71 15.52
C ALA A 328 -2.38 -6.13 15.58
N ASP A 329 -1.08 -6.30 15.89
CA ASP A 329 -0.39 -7.61 15.83
C ASP A 329 -1.11 -8.70 16.64
N GLY A 330 -1.66 -8.34 17.80
CA GLY A 330 -2.41 -9.25 18.64
C GLY A 330 -3.80 -9.63 18.11
N LEU A 331 -4.33 -8.87 17.15
CA LEU A 331 -5.67 -9.03 16.57
C LEU A 331 -5.65 -9.73 15.21
N ILE A 332 -4.48 -9.79 14.55
CA ILE A 332 -4.30 -10.55 13.32
C ILE A 332 -4.61 -12.01 13.63
N SER A 333 -5.40 -12.67 12.79
CA SER A 333 -5.78 -14.05 12.98
C SER A 333 -4.58 -15.00 12.92
N ASP A 334 -4.66 -16.14 13.61
CA ASP A 334 -3.53 -17.07 13.70
C ASP A 334 -3.08 -17.59 12.32
N GLU A 335 -3.97 -17.58 11.34
CA GLU A 335 -3.69 -17.94 9.96
C GLU A 335 -2.65 -17.02 9.29
N TYR A 336 -2.61 -15.74 9.68
CA TYR A 336 -1.75 -14.72 9.09
C TYR A 336 -0.55 -14.34 9.95
N LYS A 337 -0.52 -14.68 11.26
CA LYS A 337 0.50 -14.19 12.21
C LYS A 337 1.93 -14.47 11.78
N ASP A 338 2.19 -15.63 11.19
CA ASP A 338 3.55 -16.04 10.82
C ASP A 338 4.14 -15.24 9.64
N PHE A 339 3.33 -14.46 8.95
CA PHE A 339 3.76 -13.74 7.74
C PHE A 339 3.16 -12.34 7.56
N LEU A 340 2.37 -11.85 8.53
CA LEU A 340 1.92 -10.44 8.60
C LEU A 340 2.47 -9.69 9.82
N THR A 341 3.22 -10.35 10.67
CA THR A 341 3.98 -9.73 11.76
C THR A 341 5.46 -9.92 11.53
N LEU A 342 6.25 -8.87 11.79
CA LEU A 342 7.71 -8.98 11.64
C LEU A 342 8.29 -9.85 12.76
N PRO A 343 9.30 -10.70 12.46
CA PRO A 343 10.06 -11.38 13.49
C PRO A 343 10.66 -10.38 14.48
N ALA A 344 10.76 -10.77 15.75
CA ALA A 344 11.27 -9.90 16.82
C ALA A 344 12.70 -9.39 16.59
N ASP A 345 13.48 -10.08 15.78
CA ASP A 345 14.87 -9.77 15.39
C ASP A 345 14.97 -9.00 14.06
N PHE A 346 13.87 -8.76 13.38
CA PHE A 346 13.85 -8.05 12.09
C PHE A 346 14.48 -6.66 12.18
N ALA A 347 14.21 -5.92 13.26
CA ALA A 347 14.72 -4.55 13.45
C ALA A 347 16.27 -4.43 13.38
N GLY A 348 16.99 -5.54 13.53
CA GLY A 348 18.46 -5.58 13.41
C GLY A 348 18.98 -5.98 12.02
N GLY A 349 18.09 -6.48 11.13
CA GLY A 349 18.50 -7.11 9.85
C GLY A 349 17.85 -6.52 8.60
N GLY A 350 17.01 -5.49 8.73
CA GLY A 350 16.31 -4.86 7.61
C GLY A 350 16.94 -3.54 7.16
N GLU A 351 16.88 -3.27 5.86
CA GLU A 351 17.35 -2.05 5.23
C GLU A 351 16.31 -1.56 4.23
N MET A 352 15.87 -0.31 4.35
CA MET A 352 14.96 0.27 3.37
C MET A 352 15.70 0.47 2.04
N ILE A 353 15.11 0.03 0.94
CA ILE A 353 15.68 0.20 -0.40
C ILE A 353 15.40 1.63 -0.85
N GLN A 354 16.47 2.40 -1.09
CA GLN A 354 16.42 3.82 -1.45
C GLN A 354 16.74 4.02 -2.93
N THR A 355 16.36 5.17 -3.47
CA THR A 355 16.86 5.66 -4.76
C THR A 355 18.37 5.85 -4.68
N VAL A 356 19.08 5.52 -5.75
CA VAL A 356 20.53 5.71 -5.88
C VAL A 356 20.87 6.69 -6.99
N GLY A 357 22.09 7.23 -6.98
CA GLY A 357 22.57 8.15 -8.01
C GLY A 357 22.63 7.51 -9.40
N ALA A 358 22.62 8.34 -10.45
CA ALA A 358 22.51 7.90 -11.85
C ALA A 358 23.59 6.89 -12.29
N GLU A 359 24.83 7.00 -11.78
CA GLU A 359 25.91 6.06 -12.12
C GLU A 359 25.66 4.67 -11.51
N ALA A 360 25.19 4.62 -10.26
CA ALA A 360 24.82 3.39 -9.58
C ALA A 360 23.58 2.75 -10.25
N GLU A 361 22.59 3.56 -10.62
CA GLU A 361 21.40 3.12 -11.33
C GLU A 361 21.73 2.49 -12.69
N GLU A 362 22.64 3.10 -13.46
CA GLU A 362 23.14 2.53 -14.71
C GLU A 362 23.84 1.18 -14.48
N ALA A 363 24.64 1.07 -13.41
CA ALA A 363 25.31 -0.17 -13.05
C ALA A 363 24.30 -1.26 -12.67
N HIS A 364 23.29 -0.95 -11.85
CA HIS A 364 22.21 -1.88 -11.52
C HIS A 364 21.46 -2.37 -12.76
N THR A 365 21.13 -1.47 -13.68
CA THR A 365 20.46 -1.81 -14.94
C THR A 365 21.28 -2.77 -15.81
N LYS A 366 22.60 -2.55 -15.90
CA LYS A 366 23.52 -3.45 -16.61
C LYS A 366 23.58 -4.84 -15.98
N VAL A 367 23.71 -4.90 -14.65
CA VAL A 367 23.73 -6.15 -13.88
C VAL A 367 22.45 -6.93 -14.13
N TRP A 368 21.30 -6.29 -14.01
CA TRP A 368 20.00 -6.90 -14.22
C TRP A 368 19.82 -7.47 -15.62
N THR A 369 20.20 -6.68 -16.65
CA THR A 369 20.14 -7.12 -18.03
C THR A 369 21.01 -8.34 -18.30
N ALA A 370 22.24 -8.35 -17.76
CA ALA A 370 23.15 -9.48 -17.88
C ALA A 370 22.62 -10.74 -17.17
N PHE A 371 22.04 -10.56 -15.98
CA PHE A 371 21.43 -11.65 -15.21
C PHE A 371 20.24 -12.27 -15.95
N LYS A 372 19.30 -11.48 -16.42
CA LYS A 372 18.15 -12.00 -17.20
C LYS A 372 18.61 -12.79 -18.42
N ALA A 373 19.56 -12.24 -19.18
CA ALA A 373 20.11 -12.93 -20.33
C ALA A 373 20.77 -14.27 -19.97
N ALA A 374 21.54 -14.32 -18.88
CA ALA A 374 22.18 -15.55 -18.40
C ALA A 374 21.16 -16.59 -17.91
N ALA A 375 20.04 -16.15 -17.34
CA ALA A 375 18.93 -16.99 -16.89
C ALA A 375 18.00 -17.41 -18.02
N GLY A 376 18.25 -16.98 -19.29
CA GLY A 376 17.39 -17.29 -20.44
C GLY A 376 16.03 -16.59 -20.38
N GLN A 377 15.93 -15.48 -19.66
CA GLN A 377 14.74 -14.63 -19.53
C GLN A 377 14.91 -13.37 -20.39
N GLU A 378 13.92 -13.03 -21.21
CA GLU A 378 13.93 -11.85 -22.09
C GLU A 378 13.40 -10.57 -21.38
#